data_ba690ec34ab87c69bc756a22cf99cb8d
#
_entry.id   ba690ec34ab87c69bc756a22cf99cb8d
#
_cell.length_a   1.000
_cell.length_b   1.000
_cell.length_c   1.000
_cell.angle_alpha   90.00
_cell.angle_beta   90.00
_cell.angle_gamma   90.00
#
_symmetry.space_group_name_H-M   'P 1'
#
loop_
_entity.id
_entity.type
_entity.pdbx_description
1 polymer ?
#
loop_
_entity_poly.entity_id
_entity_poly.type
_entity_poly.pdbx_seq_one_letter_code
_entity_poly.pdbx_strand_id
1 'polypeptide(L)'
;MNRYALFLILLSLFSVLNAQQFVEPLFDVKAILEQDLDARILNTSVRDGIVLQEVEFTSEIYQGKPVRIYGIVGFPEGAKKLPAIFWSQAGMAPANKGMPEMFAKRGYVCMCITLPHKIWNPWGAFNTKNPEDGNMTHFAIAQMRAITYLCSMPEVYPEKIGIGGSSYGGFFSTFIAGADPRIKCGMSFFSGGNTSLGTHLPQFTNLETIEDIEVWNRTIDPVLRLKFRKVPFLWAAASNDNWFYLPSVVKTYQDAIGEKRLAIVPLWEHGFPEEVDEQLFSWFDIYLKQAKKPYNSVSHLTIKKSRDKLQASWSFSGHYEVKKAQLIVSYGKIELWKWWVHRNYVSFPAKIQDNVITVEIPVVEPDLEMLVFGNIIDENGAITSTETVQIKAKDYGIKKANCTTTFNLFQWKVFDDETKKNFARMGLNRFIFDPEVKKGSPYSLRIEPYGARKSTEISFKLHHVPLHSHRLKIWLKTEKPVEMVVTVKGIELVDSKSQIVKLLRKQEYESKIPVFSISSDIDQNWKLVELDCPYQNEDIEGYNLHINAKGPVVY
;
A
#
# COMPACT_ATOMS: atom_id res chain seq x y z
N MET A 1 4.86 -32.37 5.20
CA MET A 1 3.92 -31.29 5.53
C MET A 1 4.76 -30.16 6.14
N ASN A 2 4.87 -29.03 5.45
CA ASN A 2 5.78 -27.95 5.76
C ASN A 2 5.36 -27.30 7.11
N ARG A 3 6.29 -26.99 8.02
CA ARG A 3 6.02 -26.37 9.34
C ARG A 3 5.15 -25.10 9.24
N TYR A 4 5.23 -24.38 8.11
CA TYR A 4 4.41 -23.20 7.82
C TYR A 4 2.94 -23.55 7.52
N ALA A 5 2.69 -24.64 6.81
CA ALA A 5 1.32 -25.11 6.57
C ALA A 5 0.67 -25.56 7.88
N LEU A 6 1.44 -26.17 8.78
CA LEU A 6 0.96 -26.56 10.11
C LEU A 6 0.68 -25.33 10.98
N PHE A 7 1.50 -24.28 10.89
CA PHE A 7 1.32 -23.03 11.63
C PHE A 7 0.11 -22.22 11.11
N LEU A 8 -0.09 -22.15 9.80
CA LEU A 8 -1.28 -21.53 9.22
C LEU A 8 -2.56 -22.34 9.50
N ILE A 9 -2.46 -23.67 9.52
CA ILE A 9 -3.56 -24.56 9.91
C ILE A 9 -3.84 -24.44 11.41
N LEU A 10 -2.83 -24.33 12.26
CA LEU A 10 -3.00 -24.08 13.69
C LEU A 10 -3.59 -22.69 13.95
N LEU A 11 -3.14 -21.64 13.26
CA LEU A 11 -3.75 -20.32 13.33
C LEU A 11 -5.20 -20.33 12.82
N SER A 12 -5.51 -21.07 11.77
CA SER A 12 -6.87 -21.21 11.26
C SER A 12 -7.74 -22.08 12.15
N LEU A 13 -7.21 -23.13 12.76
CA LEU A 13 -7.92 -23.98 13.72
C LEU A 13 -8.13 -23.26 15.06
N PHE A 14 -7.19 -22.44 15.53
CA PHE A 14 -7.40 -21.58 16.69
C PHE A 14 -8.46 -20.49 16.41
N SER A 15 -8.53 -19.96 15.19
CA SER A 15 -9.56 -18.99 14.80
C SER A 15 -10.95 -19.61 14.64
N VAL A 16 -11.05 -20.90 14.36
CA VAL A 16 -12.34 -21.62 14.24
C VAL A 16 -12.87 -22.10 15.60
N LEU A 17 -12.00 -22.36 16.57
CA LEU A 17 -12.40 -22.83 17.91
C LEU A 17 -12.80 -21.71 18.88
N ASN A 18 -12.49 -20.43 18.56
CA ASN A 18 -12.93 -19.26 19.33
C ASN A 18 -13.83 -18.33 18.51
N ALA A 19 -14.96 -18.79 18.06
CA ALA A 19 -15.93 -18.05 17.23
C ALA A 19 -16.74 -16.98 18.00
N GLN A 20 -16.29 -16.57 19.18
CA GLN A 20 -16.69 -15.32 19.84
C GLN A 20 -15.41 -14.57 20.24
N GLN A 21 -14.68 -14.03 19.27
CA GLN A 21 -13.69 -13.01 19.55
C GLN A 21 -14.44 -11.76 20.01
N PHE A 22 -14.65 -11.64 21.31
CA PHE A 22 -15.03 -10.37 21.91
C PHE A 22 -13.94 -9.36 21.58
N VAL A 23 -14.33 -8.26 20.98
CA VAL A 23 -13.48 -7.08 20.94
C VAL A 23 -13.41 -6.58 22.37
N GLU A 24 -12.25 -6.64 22.99
CA GLU A 24 -12.08 -6.05 24.32
C GLU A 24 -12.35 -4.55 24.23
N PRO A 25 -13.24 -3.99 25.07
CA PRO A 25 -13.49 -2.57 25.07
C PRO A 25 -12.23 -1.83 25.55
N LEU A 26 -11.61 -1.06 24.66
CA LEU A 26 -10.46 -0.21 25.00
C LEU A 26 -10.86 1.09 25.70
N PHE A 27 -12.12 1.48 25.55
CA PHE A 27 -12.67 2.72 26.09
C PHE A 27 -14.20 2.67 26.03
N ASP A 28 -14.82 3.43 26.94
CA ASP A 28 -16.26 3.67 26.89
C ASP A 28 -16.57 4.70 25.79
N VAL A 29 -17.04 4.22 24.63
CA VAL A 29 -17.41 5.06 23.50
C VAL A 29 -18.44 6.11 23.90
N LYS A 30 -19.47 5.72 24.70
CA LYS A 30 -20.53 6.64 25.12
C LYS A 30 -19.97 7.79 25.96
N ALA A 31 -19.15 7.47 26.95
CA ALA A 31 -18.52 8.48 27.79
C ALA A 31 -17.65 9.44 26.97
N ILE A 32 -16.89 8.91 25.98
CA ILE A 32 -16.08 9.74 25.08
C ILE A 32 -16.94 10.70 24.26
N LEU A 33 -18.09 10.25 23.76
CA LEU A 33 -18.97 11.07 22.92
C LEU A 33 -19.72 12.15 23.72
N GLU A 34 -20.05 11.87 24.98
CA GLU A 34 -20.86 12.76 25.85
C GLU A 34 -20.02 13.76 26.66
N GLN A 35 -18.71 13.55 26.82
CA GLN A 35 -17.83 14.45 27.57
C GLN A 35 -17.77 15.84 26.94
N ASP A 36 -17.76 16.90 27.75
CA ASP A 36 -17.57 18.26 27.27
C ASP A 36 -16.24 18.45 26.54
N LEU A 37 -16.26 19.18 25.44
CA LEU A 37 -15.10 19.47 24.62
C LEU A 37 -14.24 20.60 25.15
N ASP A 38 -14.81 21.52 25.93
CA ASP A 38 -14.15 22.80 26.27
C ASP A 38 -13.43 23.37 25.02
N ALA A 39 -14.21 23.47 23.93
CA ALA A 39 -13.69 23.85 22.62
C ALA A 39 -13.61 25.36 22.44
N ARG A 40 -12.58 25.82 21.75
CA ARG A 40 -12.41 27.22 21.38
C ARG A 40 -11.85 27.40 19.98
N ILE A 41 -12.32 28.42 19.28
CA ILE A 41 -11.75 28.87 18.02
C ILE A 41 -10.56 29.77 18.35
N LEU A 42 -9.38 29.42 17.81
CA LEU A 42 -8.14 30.18 18.00
C LEU A 42 -7.98 31.27 16.94
N ASN A 43 -8.36 30.94 15.70
CA ASN A 43 -8.23 31.83 14.55
C ASN A 43 -9.28 31.46 13.48
N THR A 44 -9.69 32.43 12.70
CA THR A 44 -10.55 32.26 11.52
C THR A 44 -10.00 33.09 10.37
N SER A 45 -9.87 32.47 9.21
CA SER A 45 -9.51 33.16 7.97
C SER A 45 -10.46 32.76 6.86
N VAL A 46 -10.70 33.67 5.93
CA VAL A 46 -11.51 33.43 4.74
C VAL A 46 -10.68 33.73 3.51
N ARG A 47 -10.63 32.79 2.60
CA ARG A 47 -9.93 32.94 1.33
C ARG A 47 -10.65 32.16 0.24
N ASP A 48 -10.86 32.81 -0.90
CA ASP A 48 -11.50 32.21 -2.10
C ASP A 48 -12.85 31.52 -1.79
N GLY A 49 -13.67 32.13 -0.89
CA GLY A 49 -14.96 31.59 -0.44
C GLY A 49 -14.86 30.37 0.49
N ILE A 50 -13.66 30.08 1.01
CA ILE A 50 -13.43 29.01 1.99
C ILE A 50 -13.08 29.63 3.35
N VAL A 51 -13.80 29.20 4.37
CA VAL A 51 -13.50 29.51 5.77
C VAL A 51 -12.56 28.42 6.31
N LEU A 52 -11.47 28.88 6.94
CA LEU A 52 -10.56 28.01 7.69
C LEU A 52 -10.56 28.46 9.14
N GLN A 53 -10.83 27.54 10.05
CA GLN A 53 -10.78 27.75 11.48
C GLN A 53 -9.69 26.90 12.12
N GLU A 54 -8.83 27.53 12.90
CA GLU A 54 -7.94 26.85 13.82
C GLU A 54 -8.68 26.71 15.16
N VAL A 55 -8.72 25.49 15.66
CA VAL A 55 -9.52 25.16 16.84
C VAL A 55 -8.70 24.36 17.85
N GLU A 56 -9.08 24.47 19.09
CA GLU A 56 -8.53 23.66 20.17
C GLU A 56 -9.68 23.13 21.04
N PHE A 57 -9.57 21.87 21.45
CA PHE A 57 -10.54 21.21 22.32
C PHE A 57 -9.87 20.19 23.24
N THR A 58 -10.55 19.77 24.29
CA THR A 58 -10.10 18.70 25.19
C THR A 58 -10.52 17.34 24.64
N SER A 59 -9.54 16.45 24.42
CA SER A 59 -9.83 15.06 24.06
C SER A 59 -10.22 14.23 25.28
N GLU A 60 -9.48 14.35 26.36
CA GLU A 60 -9.67 13.58 27.60
C GLU A 60 -9.00 14.28 28.77
N ILE A 61 -9.25 13.77 29.99
CA ILE A 61 -8.51 14.15 31.18
C ILE A 61 -7.53 13.01 31.49
N TYR A 62 -6.25 13.26 31.32
CA TYR A 62 -5.19 12.30 31.60
C TYR A 62 -4.37 12.74 32.80
N GLN A 63 -4.24 11.90 33.82
CA GLN A 63 -3.53 12.20 35.07
C GLN A 63 -3.97 13.54 35.69
N GLY A 64 -5.28 13.81 35.68
CA GLY A 64 -5.88 15.02 36.23
C GLY A 64 -5.68 16.30 35.38
N LYS A 65 -5.15 16.21 34.17
CA LYS A 65 -4.91 17.35 33.28
C LYS A 65 -5.65 17.17 31.95
N PRO A 66 -6.22 18.23 31.37
CA PRO A 66 -6.83 18.17 30.05
C PRO A 66 -5.78 17.98 28.97
N VAL A 67 -6.01 17.00 28.09
CA VAL A 67 -5.22 16.79 26.87
C VAL A 67 -5.82 17.67 25.78
N ARG A 68 -5.13 18.75 25.43
CA ARG A 68 -5.56 19.72 24.43
C ARG A 68 -5.15 19.27 23.04
N ILE A 69 -6.11 19.28 22.11
CA ILE A 69 -5.91 18.89 20.71
C ILE A 69 -6.10 20.11 19.82
N TYR A 70 -5.12 20.38 18.99
CA TYR A 70 -5.20 21.38 17.93
C TYR A 70 -5.72 20.76 16.64
N GLY A 71 -6.64 21.45 15.97
CA GLY A 71 -7.22 21.06 14.69
C GLY A 71 -7.42 22.22 13.73
N ILE A 72 -7.59 21.88 12.46
CA ILE A 72 -7.97 22.82 11.40
C ILE A 72 -9.25 22.30 10.75
N VAL A 73 -10.25 23.16 10.65
CA VAL A 73 -11.53 22.91 9.98
C VAL A 73 -11.65 23.82 8.78
N GLY A 74 -12.05 23.25 7.64
CA GLY A 74 -12.34 24.00 6.42
C GLY A 74 -13.77 23.77 5.94
N PHE A 75 -14.47 24.82 5.48
CA PHE A 75 -15.81 24.73 4.92
C PHE A 75 -16.11 25.92 3.99
N PRO A 76 -17.08 25.79 3.05
CA PRO A 76 -17.51 26.90 2.22
C PRO A 76 -18.10 28.05 3.04
N GLU A 77 -17.82 29.27 2.68
CA GLU A 77 -18.43 30.43 3.30
C GLU A 77 -19.98 30.38 3.17
N GLY A 78 -20.68 30.67 4.25
CA GLY A 78 -22.14 30.57 4.31
C GLY A 78 -22.68 29.12 4.36
N ALA A 79 -21.83 28.14 4.61
CA ALA A 79 -22.22 26.72 4.73
C ALA A 79 -23.31 26.52 5.80
N LYS A 80 -24.28 25.66 5.47
CA LYS A 80 -25.34 25.23 6.40
C LYS A 80 -25.62 23.76 6.16
N LYS A 81 -25.49 22.95 7.23
CA LYS A 81 -25.80 21.51 7.21
C LYS A 81 -25.21 20.74 6.03
N LEU A 82 -23.90 20.85 5.85
CA LEU A 82 -23.14 20.08 4.88
C LEU A 82 -22.73 18.72 5.47
N PRO A 83 -22.50 17.71 4.62
CA PRO A 83 -21.82 16.50 5.05
C PRO A 83 -20.40 16.85 5.49
N ALA A 84 -19.87 16.09 6.47
CA ALA A 84 -18.55 16.37 7.00
C ALA A 84 -17.61 15.15 6.84
N ILE A 85 -16.33 15.45 6.73
CA ILE A 85 -15.25 14.46 6.63
C ILE A 85 -14.24 14.75 7.73
N PHE A 86 -13.97 13.76 8.54
CA PHE A 86 -12.77 13.75 9.37
C PHE A 86 -11.63 13.10 8.59
N TRP A 87 -10.55 13.86 8.37
CA TRP A 87 -9.37 13.34 7.70
C TRP A 87 -8.27 13.04 8.70
N SER A 88 -7.99 11.76 8.88
CA SER A 88 -6.90 11.28 9.72
C SER A 88 -5.56 11.43 9.01
N GLN A 89 -4.63 12.15 9.62
CA GLN A 89 -3.34 12.49 9.02
C GLN A 89 -2.39 11.28 8.93
N ALA A 90 -1.56 11.29 7.90
CA ALA A 90 -0.51 10.30 7.72
C ALA A 90 0.61 10.50 8.75
N GLY A 91 1.11 9.40 9.32
CA GLY A 91 2.26 9.41 10.24
C GLY A 91 2.05 10.37 11.41
N MET A 92 3.05 11.24 11.59
CA MET A 92 3.10 12.26 12.63
C MET A 92 2.77 13.66 12.11
N ALA A 93 2.19 13.76 10.92
CA ALA A 93 1.93 15.05 10.32
C ALA A 93 1.01 15.90 11.23
N PRO A 94 1.36 17.16 11.49
CA PRO A 94 0.47 18.08 12.20
C PRO A 94 -0.76 18.39 11.35
N ALA A 95 -1.81 18.87 11.99
CA ALA A 95 -2.95 19.43 11.27
C ALA A 95 -2.47 20.50 10.29
N ASN A 96 -2.97 20.42 9.06
CA ASN A 96 -2.67 21.39 8.00
C ASN A 96 -3.93 21.68 7.20
N LYS A 97 -3.89 22.73 6.39
CA LYS A 97 -5.07 23.20 5.65
C LYS A 97 -5.37 22.41 4.36
N GLY A 98 -4.45 21.57 3.89
CA GLY A 98 -4.56 20.94 2.57
C GLY A 98 -5.87 20.18 2.36
N MET A 99 -6.13 19.15 3.16
CA MET A 99 -7.37 18.36 3.05
C MET A 99 -8.62 19.17 3.44
N PRO A 100 -8.63 19.99 4.51
CA PRO A 100 -9.74 20.90 4.80
C PRO A 100 -10.11 21.83 3.64
N GLU A 101 -9.14 22.50 3.01
CA GLU A 101 -9.39 23.35 1.83
C GLU A 101 -9.92 22.55 0.63
N MET A 102 -9.29 21.40 0.35
CA MET A 102 -9.66 20.55 -0.78
C MET A 102 -11.10 20.06 -0.68
N PHE A 103 -11.50 19.54 0.49
CA PHE A 103 -12.88 19.07 0.69
C PHE A 103 -13.89 20.21 0.81
N ALA A 104 -13.50 21.36 1.35
CA ALA A 104 -14.35 22.54 1.37
C ALA A 104 -14.71 23.00 -0.06
N LYS A 105 -13.75 23.02 -0.99
CA LYS A 105 -14.02 23.30 -2.41
C LYS A 105 -14.97 22.30 -3.05
N ARG A 106 -15.07 21.10 -2.49
CA ARG A 106 -16.03 20.07 -2.92
C ARG A 106 -17.37 20.12 -2.17
N GLY A 107 -17.58 21.13 -1.33
CA GLY A 107 -18.84 21.35 -0.58
C GLY A 107 -19.00 20.40 0.61
N TYR A 108 -17.93 20.13 1.32
CA TYR A 108 -17.90 19.43 2.61
C TYR A 108 -17.40 20.36 3.72
N VAL A 109 -17.73 20.04 4.95
CA VAL A 109 -16.92 20.47 6.09
C VAL A 109 -15.83 19.40 6.28
N CYS A 110 -14.57 19.80 6.41
CA CYS A 110 -13.50 18.85 6.64
C CYS A 110 -12.61 19.29 7.79
N MET A 111 -12.24 18.35 8.64
CA MET A 111 -11.35 18.58 9.78
C MET A 111 -10.20 17.59 9.79
N CYS A 112 -9.04 18.09 10.16
CA CYS A 112 -7.90 17.27 10.58
C CYS A 112 -7.31 17.81 11.89
N ILE A 113 -6.61 16.93 12.64
CA ILE A 113 -6.03 17.27 13.95
C ILE A 113 -4.54 16.92 14.02
N THR A 114 -3.85 17.57 14.95
CA THR A 114 -2.54 17.12 15.41
C THR A 114 -2.75 16.11 16.54
N LEU A 115 -2.28 14.88 16.34
CA LEU A 115 -2.34 13.87 17.39
C LEU A 115 -1.50 14.28 18.60
N PRO A 116 -1.86 13.86 19.83
CA PRO A 116 -1.14 14.24 21.06
C PRO A 116 0.21 13.53 21.24
N HIS A 117 1.05 13.56 20.19
CA HIS A 117 2.34 12.87 20.14
C HIS A 117 3.40 13.46 21.08
N LYS A 118 3.15 14.62 21.66
CA LYS A 118 4.02 15.18 22.70
C LYS A 118 3.84 14.48 24.05
N ILE A 119 2.70 13.82 24.25
CA ILE A 119 2.36 13.06 25.46
C ILE A 119 2.68 11.58 25.23
N TRP A 120 2.24 11.05 24.10
CA TRP A 120 2.43 9.65 23.74
C TRP A 120 3.27 9.52 22.47
N ASN A 121 4.41 8.85 22.57
CA ASN A 121 5.24 8.59 21.39
C ASN A 121 4.51 7.60 20.45
N PRO A 122 4.15 8.01 19.23
CA PRO A 122 3.43 7.13 18.30
C PRO A 122 4.27 5.98 17.76
N TRP A 123 5.57 6.09 17.83
CA TRP A 123 6.53 5.04 17.51
C TRP A 123 7.06 4.35 18.78
N GLY A 124 6.40 4.59 19.91
CA GLY A 124 6.73 3.94 21.16
C GLY A 124 6.22 2.50 21.22
N ALA A 125 6.73 1.75 22.19
CA ALA A 125 6.27 0.41 22.46
C ALA A 125 4.75 0.38 22.71
N PHE A 126 4.09 -0.60 22.13
CA PHE A 126 2.69 -0.87 22.45
C PHE A 126 2.61 -1.45 23.87
N ASN A 127 1.72 -0.91 24.67
CA ASN A 127 1.51 -1.39 26.02
C ASN A 127 0.60 -2.63 26.02
N THR A 128 1.20 -3.80 25.89
CA THR A 128 0.45 -5.08 25.86
C THR A 128 -0.15 -5.47 27.21
N LYS A 129 0.38 -4.93 28.31
CA LYS A 129 -0.16 -5.18 29.66
C LYS A 129 -1.36 -4.32 29.99
N ASN A 130 -1.42 -3.13 29.43
CA ASN A 130 -2.53 -2.19 29.59
C ASN A 130 -2.80 -1.47 28.26
N PRO A 131 -3.49 -2.10 27.29
CA PRO A 131 -3.79 -1.54 26.00
C PRO A 131 -4.64 -0.26 26.05
N GLU A 132 -5.45 -0.09 27.11
CA GLU A 132 -6.32 1.08 27.34
C GLU A 132 -5.49 2.35 27.55
N ASP A 133 -4.32 2.23 28.20
CA ASP A 133 -3.36 3.33 28.42
C ASP A 133 -2.28 3.38 27.33
N GLY A 134 -2.53 2.75 26.20
CA GLY A 134 -1.62 2.74 25.06
C GLY A 134 -1.79 3.96 24.17
N ASN A 135 -0.69 4.38 23.51
CA ASN A 135 -0.68 5.50 22.57
C ASN A 135 -1.77 5.39 21.50
N MET A 136 -1.99 4.21 20.94
CA MET A 136 -3.01 3.96 19.91
C MET A 136 -4.43 4.25 20.40
N THR A 137 -4.71 3.90 21.66
CA THR A 137 -6.02 4.16 22.28
C THR A 137 -6.27 5.65 22.45
N HIS A 138 -5.31 6.39 23.00
CA HIS A 138 -5.41 7.84 23.16
C HIS A 138 -5.51 8.59 21.83
N PHE A 139 -4.82 8.10 20.79
CA PHE A 139 -4.94 8.67 19.45
C PHE A 139 -6.31 8.40 18.82
N ALA A 140 -6.91 7.25 19.08
CA ALA A 140 -8.27 6.96 18.65
C ALA A 140 -9.29 7.86 19.38
N ILE A 141 -9.14 8.02 20.70
CA ILE A 141 -9.96 8.93 21.52
C ILE A 141 -9.90 10.36 20.96
N ALA A 142 -8.69 10.90 20.73
CA ALA A 142 -8.52 12.26 20.21
C ALA A 142 -9.25 12.47 18.87
N GLN A 143 -9.23 11.48 17.98
CA GLN A 143 -9.91 11.55 16.70
C GLN A 143 -11.43 11.43 16.83
N MET A 144 -11.94 10.57 17.71
CA MET A 144 -13.38 10.48 18.00
C MET A 144 -13.90 11.78 18.63
N ARG A 145 -13.10 12.47 19.47
CA ARG A 145 -13.41 13.79 20.02
C ARG A 145 -13.44 14.88 18.95
N ALA A 146 -12.53 14.82 17.96
CA ALA A 146 -12.60 15.70 16.80
C ALA A 146 -13.89 15.51 15.99
N ILE A 147 -14.36 14.27 15.85
CA ILE A 147 -15.66 13.98 15.23
C ILE A 147 -16.82 14.55 16.09
N THR A 148 -16.69 14.53 17.43
CA THR A 148 -17.65 15.20 18.32
C THR A 148 -17.70 16.71 18.06
N TYR A 149 -16.52 17.34 17.89
CA TYR A 149 -16.45 18.74 17.51
C TYR A 149 -17.15 19.01 16.16
N LEU A 150 -16.88 18.22 15.14
CA LEU A 150 -17.56 18.34 13.84
C LEU A 150 -19.09 18.25 14.00
N CYS A 151 -19.59 17.29 14.77
CA CYS A 151 -21.02 17.12 14.99
C CYS A 151 -21.66 18.27 15.75
N SER A 152 -20.91 19.06 16.50
CA SER A 152 -21.40 20.26 17.24
C SER A 152 -21.48 21.52 16.38
N MET A 153 -20.88 21.54 15.20
CA MET A 153 -20.82 22.70 14.32
C MET A 153 -22.18 22.92 13.61
N PRO A 154 -22.69 24.16 13.54
CA PRO A 154 -23.94 24.48 12.84
C PRO A 154 -23.86 24.25 11.33
N GLU A 155 -22.64 24.28 10.74
CA GLU A 155 -22.37 24.04 9.34
C GLU A 155 -22.49 22.54 8.98
N VAL A 156 -22.44 21.64 9.97
CA VAL A 156 -22.38 20.18 9.78
C VAL A 156 -23.76 19.55 9.88
N TYR A 157 -24.02 18.58 9.02
CA TYR A 157 -25.12 17.65 9.15
C TYR A 157 -24.64 16.39 9.90
N PRO A 158 -24.92 16.22 11.21
CA PRO A 158 -24.31 15.17 12.04
C PRO A 158 -24.60 13.74 11.57
N GLU A 159 -25.68 13.55 10.81
CA GLU A 159 -26.04 12.24 10.24
C GLU A 159 -25.23 11.87 8.99
N LYS A 160 -24.34 12.77 8.52
CA LYS A 160 -23.56 12.59 7.28
C LYS A 160 -22.07 12.78 7.51
N ILE A 161 -21.49 11.96 8.39
CA ILE A 161 -20.07 11.99 8.72
C ILE A 161 -19.34 10.86 8.01
N GLY A 162 -18.29 11.21 7.25
CA GLY A 162 -17.33 10.29 6.68
C GLY A 162 -15.98 10.37 7.36
N ILE A 163 -15.18 9.32 7.21
CA ILE A 163 -13.80 9.29 7.68
C ILE A 163 -12.88 8.85 6.56
N GLY A 164 -11.72 9.50 6.43
CA GLY A 164 -10.70 9.10 5.49
C GLY A 164 -9.30 9.34 6.06
N GLY A 165 -8.32 8.69 5.47
CA GLY A 165 -6.93 8.91 5.85
C GLY A 165 -5.96 8.06 5.05
N SER A 166 -4.71 8.41 5.13
CA SER A 166 -3.62 7.74 4.42
C SER A 166 -2.57 7.21 5.40
N SER A 167 -1.96 6.07 5.07
CA SER A 167 -0.91 5.48 5.90
C SER A 167 -1.40 5.24 7.34
N TYR A 168 -0.73 5.79 8.33
CA TYR A 168 -1.15 5.76 9.73
C TYR A 168 -2.58 6.29 9.94
N GLY A 169 -2.95 7.35 9.19
CA GLY A 169 -4.33 7.86 9.17
C GLY A 169 -5.32 6.88 8.55
N GLY A 170 -4.92 6.10 7.56
CA GLY A 170 -5.74 5.02 6.98
C GLY A 170 -5.98 3.87 7.97
N PHE A 171 -4.98 3.55 8.79
CA PHE A 171 -5.11 2.63 9.92
C PHE A 171 -6.22 3.11 10.87
N PHE A 172 -6.12 4.37 11.33
CA PHE A 172 -7.14 4.93 12.22
C PHE A 172 -8.51 5.10 11.56
N SER A 173 -8.56 5.43 10.27
CA SER A 173 -9.84 5.49 9.54
C SER A 173 -10.56 4.15 9.56
N THR A 174 -9.83 3.05 9.36
CA THR A 174 -10.36 1.69 9.46
C THR A 174 -10.82 1.36 10.89
N PHE A 175 -10.02 1.72 11.90
CA PHE A 175 -10.33 1.51 13.31
C PHE A 175 -11.59 2.28 13.75
N ILE A 176 -11.62 3.59 13.49
CA ILE A 176 -12.68 4.47 13.96
C ILE A 176 -13.99 4.22 13.21
N ALA A 177 -13.94 3.89 11.92
CA ALA A 177 -15.14 3.51 11.19
C ALA A 177 -15.87 2.31 11.84
N GLY A 178 -15.13 1.40 12.45
CA GLY A 178 -15.69 0.30 13.22
C GLY A 178 -16.11 0.66 14.65
N ALA A 179 -15.47 1.65 15.27
CA ALA A 179 -15.66 2.03 16.67
C ALA A 179 -16.72 3.14 16.88
N ASP A 180 -16.74 4.17 16.04
CA ASP A 180 -17.60 5.35 16.19
C ASP A 180 -18.92 5.17 15.41
N PRO A 181 -20.08 5.11 16.11
CA PRO A 181 -21.37 4.86 15.46
C PRO A 181 -21.83 5.98 14.52
N ARG A 182 -21.24 7.16 14.58
CA ARG A 182 -21.61 8.31 13.75
C ARG A 182 -21.06 8.20 12.32
N ILE A 183 -20.02 7.38 12.09
CA ILE A 183 -19.42 7.21 10.76
C ILE A 183 -20.36 6.47 9.82
N LYS A 184 -20.65 7.08 8.68
CA LYS A 184 -21.55 6.54 7.64
C LYS A 184 -20.81 5.88 6.49
N CYS A 185 -19.59 6.31 6.19
CA CYS A 185 -18.69 5.64 5.24
C CYS A 185 -17.24 6.00 5.56
N GLY A 186 -16.32 5.16 5.08
CA GLY A 186 -14.91 5.39 5.30
C GLY A 186 -14.04 5.02 4.10
N MET A 187 -12.80 5.51 4.12
CA MET A 187 -11.76 5.10 3.19
C MET A 187 -10.38 5.07 3.85
N SER A 188 -9.54 4.19 3.33
CA SER A 188 -8.16 4.04 3.74
C SER A 188 -7.24 3.98 2.53
N PHE A 189 -6.24 4.84 2.49
CA PHE A 189 -5.23 4.89 1.44
C PHE A 189 -3.94 4.25 1.92
N PHE A 190 -3.44 3.31 1.13
CA PHE A 190 -2.22 2.54 1.39
C PHE A 190 -2.06 2.16 2.86
N SER A 191 -3.12 1.59 3.42
CA SER A 191 -3.20 1.15 4.80
C SER A 191 -4.40 0.21 5.02
N GLY A 192 -4.40 -0.48 6.16
CA GLY A 192 -5.47 -1.39 6.55
C GLY A 192 -5.23 -1.96 7.95
N GLY A 193 -5.94 -3.03 8.27
CA GLY A 193 -5.74 -3.88 9.44
C GLY A 193 -4.92 -5.12 9.12
N ASN A 194 -5.09 -6.18 9.91
CA ASN A 194 -4.27 -7.40 9.85
C ASN A 194 -2.76 -7.07 9.87
N THR A 195 -2.42 -6.07 10.65
CA THR A 195 -1.11 -5.41 10.63
C THR A 195 0.02 -6.30 11.13
N SER A 196 -0.28 -7.29 11.97
CA SER A 196 0.67 -8.30 12.41
C SER A 196 1.12 -9.24 11.29
N LEU A 197 0.34 -9.37 10.21
CA LEU A 197 0.62 -10.29 9.11
C LEU A 197 1.53 -9.70 8.02
N GLY A 198 1.67 -8.40 7.93
CA GLY A 198 2.41 -7.82 6.83
C GLY A 198 2.47 -6.30 6.83
N THR A 199 3.03 -5.73 7.89
CA THR A 199 3.31 -4.30 7.97
C THR A 199 4.60 -4.06 8.74
N HIS A 200 5.11 -2.84 8.68
CA HIS A 200 6.21 -2.42 9.56
C HIS A 200 5.76 -2.06 10.98
N LEU A 201 4.47 -1.95 11.26
CA LEU A 201 3.97 -1.53 12.57
C LEU A 201 4.50 -2.38 13.74
N PRO A 202 4.56 -3.73 13.66
CA PRO A 202 5.11 -4.53 14.75
C PRO A 202 6.56 -4.18 15.12
N GLN A 203 7.35 -3.68 14.16
CA GLN A 203 8.74 -3.27 14.44
C GLN A 203 8.82 -1.97 15.24
N PHE A 204 7.87 -1.06 15.04
CA PHE A 204 7.83 0.21 15.75
C PHE A 204 7.11 0.12 17.08
N THR A 205 6.21 -0.85 17.24
CA THR A 205 5.40 -1.04 18.45
C THR A 205 5.99 -2.05 19.42
N ASN A 206 7.20 -2.58 19.14
CA ASN A 206 7.89 -3.59 19.95
C ASN A 206 7.03 -4.80 20.30
N LEU A 207 6.25 -5.30 19.35
CA LEU A 207 5.56 -6.58 19.51
C LEU A 207 6.59 -7.70 19.37
N GLU A 208 7.08 -8.21 20.49
CA GLU A 208 8.23 -9.14 20.53
C GLU A 208 7.82 -10.59 20.69
N THR A 209 6.64 -10.85 21.21
CA THR A 209 6.14 -12.19 21.50
C THR A 209 4.86 -12.50 20.72
N ILE A 210 4.52 -13.78 20.63
CA ILE A 210 3.22 -14.21 20.06
C ILE A 210 2.07 -13.63 20.88
N GLU A 211 2.24 -13.57 22.21
CA GLU A 211 1.25 -13.01 23.12
C GLU A 211 1.03 -11.52 22.86
N ASP A 212 2.08 -10.74 22.60
CA ASP A 212 1.96 -9.32 22.22
C ASP A 212 1.13 -9.17 20.93
N ILE A 213 1.38 -10.02 19.94
CA ILE A 213 0.62 -10.03 18.69
C ILE A 213 -0.85 -10.40 18.94
N GLU A 214 -1.12 -11.35 19.81
CA GLU A 214 -2.48 -11.74 20.18
C GLU A 214 -3.21 -10.60 20.89
N VAL A 215 -2.55 -9.91 21.83
CA VAL A 215 -3.12 -8.72 22.49
C VAL A 215 -3.42 -7.63 21.46
N TRP A 216 -2.47 -7.33 20.57
CA TRP A 216 -2.69 -6.37 19.49
C TRP A 216 -3.89 -6.75 18.62
N ASN A 217 -3.94 -8.01 18.15
CA ASN A 217 -4.98 -8.49 17.26
C ASN A 217 -6.38 -8.46 17.88
N ARG A 218 -6.50 -8.62 19.22
CA ARG A 218 -7.80 -8.58 19.90
C ARG A 218 -8.20 -7.22 20.45
N THR A 219 -7.29 -6.22 20.43
CA THR A 219 -7.54 -4.90 21.01
C THR A 219 -7.44 -3.76 20.01
N ILE A 220 -6.33 -3.68 19.27
CA ILE A 220 -5.96 -2.51 18.46
C ILE A 220 -6.12 -2.75 16.95
N ASP A 221 -5.94 -3.99 16.45
CA ASP A 221 -6.01 -4.19 15.01
C ASP A 221 -7.30 -3.59 14.42
N PRO A 222 -7.19 -2.68 13.43
CA PRO A 222 -8.31 -1.85 13.02
C PRO A 222 -9.48 -2.64 12.43
N VAL A 223 -9.23 -3.80 11.83
CA VAL A 223 -10.28 -4.59 11.21
C VAL A 223 -11.25 -5.24 12.19
N LEU A 224 -10.81 -5.41 13.46
CA LEU A 224 -11.62 -6.10 14.47
C LEU A 224 -13.07 -5.61 14.54
N ARG A 225 -13.23 -4.29 14.57
CA ARG A 225 -14.53 -3.65 14.78
C ARG A 225 -15.38 -3.65 13.51
N LEU A 226 -14.75 -3.62 12.34
CA LEU A 226 -15.44 -3.72 11.05
C LEU A 226 -15.96 -5.13 10.75
N LYS A 227 -15.51 -6.16 11.46
CA LYS A 227 -16.13 -7.50 11.41
C LYS A 227 -17.55 -7.53 11.99
N PHE A 228 -17.92 -6.55 12.81
CA PHE A 228 -19.20 -6.49 13.49
C PHE A 228 -20.09 -5.32 13.06
N ARG A 229 -19.55 -4.42 12.24
CA ARG A 229 -20.25 -3.22 11.81
C ARG A 229 -20.25 -3.05 10.29
N LYS A 230 -21.44 -2.93 9.71
CA LYS A 230 -21.62 -2.68 8.27
C LYS A 230 -21.43 -1.18 7.99
N VAL A 231 -20.23 -0.78 7.63
CA VAL A 231 -19.90 0.56 7.16
C VAL A 231 -19.41 0.44 5.72
N PRO A 232 -19.99 1.18 4.77
CA PRO A 232 -19.41 1.26 3.43
C PRO A 232 -17.96 1.73 3.50
N PHE A 233 -17.03 0.91 2.99
CA PHE A 233 -15.61 1.21 3.15
C PHE A 233 -14.79 0.89 1.89
N LEU A 234 -13.90 1.83 1.53
CA LEU A 234 -12.97 1.69 0.42
C LEU A 234 -11.54 1.53 0.94
N TRP A 235 -10.87 0.47 0.52
CA TRP A 235 -9.43 0.31 0.68
C TRP A 235 -8.73 0.50 -0.65
N ALA A 236 -7.85 1.49 -0.72
CA ALA A 236 -6.96 1.68 -1.84
C ALA A 236 -5.55 1.25 -1.44
N ALA A 237 -5.02 0.25 -2.15
CA ALA A 237 -3.72 -0.37 -1.87
C ALA A 237 -2.73 -0.05 -2.98
N ALA A 238 -1.51 0.26 -2.61
CA ALA A 238 -0.38 0.27 -3.51
C ALA A 238 0.25 -1.14 -3.55
N SER A 239 0.49 -1.69 -4.76
CA SER A 239 0.95 -3.09 -4.86
C SER A 239 2.35 -3.31 -4.28
N ASN A 240 3.18 -2.29 -4.26
CA ASN A 240 4.57 -2.31 -3.80
C ASN A 240 4.77 -1.63 -2.44
N ASP A 241 3.69 -1.41 -1.71
CA ASP A 241 3.77 -0.76 -0.39
C ASP A 241 4.65 -1.56 0.57
N ASN A 242 5.64 -0.90 1.16
CA ASN A 242 6.56 -1.48 2.12
C ASN A 242 6.21 -1.18 3.59
N TRP A 243 5.16 -0.41 3.83
CA TRP A 243 4.62 -0.14 5.16
C TRP A 243 3.38 -0.97 5.47
N PHE A 244 2.44 -1.03 4.54
CA PHE A 244 1.23 -1.84 4.60
C PHE A 244 1.19 -2.76 3.39
N TYR A 245 1.75 -3.94 3.52
CA TYR A 245 1.88 -4.88 2.41
C TYR A 245 0.52 -5.27 1.83
N LEU A 246 0.44 -5.38 0.52
CA LEU A 246 -0.79 -5.70 -0.19
C LEU A 246 -1.60 -6.86 0.43
N PRO A 247 -1.00 -8.00 0.85
CA PRO A 247 -1.75 -9.08 1.50
C PRO A 247 -2.48 -8.67 2.78
N SER A 248 -1.90 -7.78 3.58
CA SER A 248 -2.53 -7.25 4.80
C SER A 248 -3.76 -6.40 4.47
N VAL A 249 -3.67 -5.54 3.47
CA VAL A 249 -4.80 -4.71 3.01
C VAL A 249 -5.91 -5.57 2.39
N VAL A 250 -5.54 -6.54 1.55
CA VAL A 250 -6.50 -7.48 0.95
C VAL A 250 -7.21 -8.30 2.02
N LYS A 251 -6.48 -8.80 3.02
CA LYS A 251 -7.08 -9.53 4.15
C LYS A 251 -8.03 -8.65 4.96
N THR A 252 -7.69 -7.38 5.15
CA THR A 252 -8.57 -6.40 5.80
C THR A 252 -9.88 -6.23 5.02
N TYR A 253 -9.78 -6.08 3.71
CA TYR A 253 -10.95 -6.04 2.83
C TYR A 253 -11.80 -7.32 2.95
N GLN A 254 -11.19 -8.50 2.98
CA GLN A 254 -11.88 -9.78 3.13
C GLN A 254 -12.65 -9.88 4.45
N ASP A 255 -12.02 -9.49 5.55
CA ASP A 255 -12.56 -9.62 6.91
C ASP A 255 -13.67 -8.61 7.22
N ALA A 256 -13.67 -7.45 6.59
CA ALA A 256 -14.70 -6.45 6.78
C ALA A 256 -16.04 -6.90 6.19
N ILE A 257 -17.13 -6.55 6.87
CA ILE A 257 -18.49 -6.81 6.41
C ILE A 257 -19.14 -5.55 5.87
N GLY A 258 -20.19 -5.69 5.05
CA GLY A 258 -20.91 -4.57 4.45
C GLY A 258 -20.45 -4.26 3.03
N GLU A 259 -20.90 -3.11 2.53
CA GLU A 259 -20.52 -2.65 1.20
C GLU A 259 -19.05 -2.21 1.21
N LYS A 260 -18.29 -2.75 0.29
CA LYS A 260 -16.84 -2.54 0.30
C LYS A 260 -16.25 -2.53 -1.10
N ARG A 261 -15.16 -1.78 -1.26
CA ARG A 261 -14.41 -1.71 -2.49
C ARG A 261 -12.92 -1.84 -2.23
N LEU A 262 -12.25 -2.56 -3.12
CA LEU A 262 -10.81 -2.66 -3.19
C LEU A 262 -10.33 -1.98 -4.48
N ALA A 263 -9.33 -1.12 -4.37
CA ALA A 263 -8.64 -0.51 -5.49
C ALA A 263 -7.14 -0.75 -5.34
N ILE A 264 -6.56 -1.66 -6.15
CA ILE A 264 -5.13 -1.94 -6.12
C ILE A 264 -4.46 -1.17 -7.26
N VAL A 265 -3.59 -0.23 -6.91
CA VAL A 265 -2.79 0.54 -7.85
C VAL A 265 -1.46 -0.19 -8.05
N PRO A 266 -1.21 -0.79 -9.24
CA PRO A 266 0.01 -1.55 -9.45
C PRO A 266 1.24 -0.65 -9.52
N LEU A 267 2.39 -1.18 -9.07
CA LEU A 267 3.71 -0.57 -9.15
C LEU A 267 3.86 0.77 -8.41
N TRP A 268 3.03 1.01 -7.42
CA TRP A 268 3.19 2.11 -6.49
C TRP A 268 3.70 1.61 -5.15
N GLU A 269 4.57 2.40 -4.55
CA GLU A 269 5.01 2.26 -3.18
C GLU A 269 3.98 2.86 -2.22
N HIS A 270 4.44 3.39 -1.10
CA HIS A 270 3.61 4.01 -0.08
C HIS A 270 3.07 5.37 -0.53
N GLY A 271 2.08 5.39 -1.41
CA GLY A 271 1.47 6.57 -2.01
C GLY A 271 0.64 6.25 -3.25
N PHE A 272 0.03 7.27 -3.85
CA PHE A 272 -0.70 7.19 -5.13
C PHE A 272 -0.44 8.42 -5.99
N PRO A 273 -0.69 8.34 -7.32
CA PRO A 273 -0.78 9.53 -8.15
C PRO A 273 -1.98 10.39 -7.73
N GLU A 274 -1.84 11.69 -7.85
CA GLU A 274 -2.89 12.64 -7.47
C GLU A 274 -4.21 12.40 -8.22
N GLU A 275 -4.13 12.01 -9.50
CA GLU A 275 -5.29 11.71 -10.32
C GLU A 275 -6.11 10.50 -9.81
N VAL A 276 -5.44 9.56 -9.14
CA VAL A 276 -6.10 8.42 -8.51
C VAL A 276 -6.81 8.85 -7.23
N ASP A 277 -6.19 9.70 -6.43
CA ASP A 277 -6.77 10.22 -5.20
C ASP A 277 -8.10 10.93 -5.47
N GLU A 278 -8.15 11.79 -6.50
CA GLU A 278 -9.36 12.51 -6.87
C GLU A 278 -10.55 11.59 -7.19
N GLN A 279 -10.28 10.52 -7.90
CA GLN A 279 -11.31 9.55 -8.25
C GLN A 279 -11.81 8.79 -7.02
N LEU A 280 -10.89 8.41 -6.13
CA LEU A 280 -11.23 7.71 -4.90
C LEU A 280 -12.09 8.57 -3.97
N PHE A 281 -11.88 9.89 -3.91
CA PHE A 281 -12.71 10.80 -3.11
C PHE A 281 -14.17 10.82 -3.50
N SER A 282 -14.53 10.41 -4.73
CA SER A 282 -15.92 10.27 -5.14
C SER A 282 -16.71 9.25 -4.31
N TRP A 283 -16.03 8.40 -3.52
CA TRP A 283 -16.64 7.52 -2.53
C TRP A 283 -17.53 8.29 -1.53
N PHE A 284 -17.06 9.44 -1.07
CA PHE A 284 -17.86 10.31 -0.18
C PHE A 284 -19.07 10.91 -0.89
N ASP A 285 -18.95 11.27 -2.18
CA ASP A 285 -20.08 11.80 -2.95
C ASP A 285 -21.19 10.75 -3.10
N ILE A 286 -20.84 9.47 -3.17
CA ILE A 286 -21.79 8.36 -3.25
C ILE A 286 -22.57 8.23 -1.93
N TYR A 287 -21.88 8.14 -0.79
CA TYR A 287 -22.49 7.75 0.48
C TYR A 287 -22.96 8.91 1.34
N LEU A 288 -22.35 10.08 1.24
CA LEU A 288 -22.73 11.25 2.04
C LEU A 288 -23.65 12.22 1.30
N LYS A 289 -23.43 12.43 0.00
CA LYS A 289 -24.25 13.33 -0.82
C LYS A 289 -25.30 12.62 -1.64
N GLN A 290 -25.10 11.31 -1.92
CA GLN A 290 -25.90 10.56 -2.88
C GLN A 290 -25.90 11.20 -4.29
N ALA A 291 -24.81 11.89 -4.62
CA ALA A 291 -24.66 12.65 -5.86
C ALA A 291 -24.13 11.81 -7.03
N LYS A 292 -23.63 10.61 -6.74
CA LYS A 292 -23.09 9.67 -7.73
C LYS A 292 -23.66 8.29 -7.50
N LYS A 293 -23.68 7.48 -8.57
CA LYS A 293 -24.03 6.06 -8.49
C LYS A 293 -22.85 5.28 -7.89
N PRO A 294 -23.13 4.15 -7.21
CA PRO A 294 -22.07 3.27 -6.73
C PRO A 294 -21.15 2.81 -7.85
N TYR A 295 -19.90 2.60 -7.51
CA TYR A 295 -18.92 2.02 -8.43
C TYR A 295 -19.31 0.64 -8.92
N ASN A 296 -18.73 0.24 -10.03
CA ASN A 296 -18.85 -1.13 -10.49
C ASN A 296 -18.25 -2.10 -9.44
N SER A 297 -18.96 -3.19 -9.20
CA SER A 297 -18.47 -4.30 -8.38
C SER A 297 -17.82 -5.37 -9.26
N VAL A 298 -16.93 -6.15 -8.69
CA VAL A 298 -16.30 -7.30 -9.35
C VAL A 298 -16.54 -8.57 -8.56
N SER A 299 -16.63 -9.70 -9.26
CA SER A 299 -16.66 -11.02 -8.62
C SER A 299 -15.28 -11.45 -8.17
N HIS A 300 -15.20 -12.54 -7.39
CA HIS A 300 -13.94 -13.20 -7.12
C HIS A 300 -13.23 -13.63 -8.41
N LEU A 301 -11.92 -13.60 -8.39
CA LEU A 301 -11.10 -14.10 -9.48
C LEU A 301 -11.12 -15.64 -9.49
N THR A 302 -11.56 -16.22 -10.60
CA THR A 302 -11.56 -17.66 -10.81
C THR A 302 -10.41 -18.04 -11.71
N ILE A 303 -9.64 -19.05 -11.30
CA ILE A 303 -8.52 -19.58 -12.09
C ILE A 303 -8.79 -21.04 -12.40
N LYS A 304 -8.64 -21.41 -13.66
CA LYS A 304 -8.86 -22.79 -14.14
C LYS A 304 -7.91 -23.16 -15.25
N LYS A 305 -7.69 -24.46 -15.41
CA LYS A 305 -7.04 -25.01 -16.61
C LYS A 305 -8.04 -24.98 -17.77
N SER A 306 -7.63 -24.46 -18.91
CA SER A 306 -8.35 -24.52 -20.17
C SER A 306 -7.45 -25.13 -21.24
N ARG A 307 -7.65 -26.40 -21.57
CA ARG A 307 -6.71 -27.23 -22.33
C ARG A 307 -5.34 -27.29 -21.64
N ASP A 308 -4.27 -26.82 -22.30
CA ASP A 308 -2.91 -26.77 -21.73
C ASP A 308 -2.52 -25.38 -21.21
N LYS A 309 -3.52 -24.49 -20.99
CA LYS A 309 -3.32 -23.11 -20.59
C LYS A 309 -3.99 -22.84 -19.25
N LEU A 310 -3.43 -21.93 -18.49
CA LEU A 310 -4.06 -21.39 -17.30
C LEU A 310 -4.85 -20.15 -17.66
N GLN A 311 -6.11 -20.09 -17.26
CA GLN A 311 -7.01 -19.00 -17.56
C GLN A 311 -7.58 -18.39 -16.28
N ALA A 312 -7.53 -17.06 -16.19
CA ALA A 312 -8.23 -16.27 -15.19
C ALA A 312 -9.55 -15.73 -15.76
N SER A 313 -10.57 -15.66 -14.92
CA SER A 313 -11.82 -15.01 -15.26
C SER A 313 -12.49 -14.37 -14.04
N TRP A 314 -13.15 -13.24 -14.25
CA TRP A 314 -14.01 -12.57 -13.28
C TRP A 314 -15.10 -11.81 -14.02
N SER A 315 -16.15 -11.41 -13.31
CA SER A 315 -17.23 -10.61 -13.87
C SER A 315 -17.34 -9.27 -13.15
N PHE A 316 -18.05 -8.35 -13.75
CA PHE A 316 -18.37 -7.08 -13.13
C PHE A 316 -19.86 -6.74 -13.32
N SER A 317 -20.36 -5.88 -12.44
CA SER A 317 -21.70 -5.32 -12.55
C SER A 317 -21.71 -3.90 -11.99
N GLY A 318 -22.56 -3.05 -12.52
CA GLY A 318 -22.68 -1.66 -12.05
C GLY A 318 -23.22 -0.73 -13.11
N HIS A 319 -22.90 0.56 -12.95
CA HIS A 319 -23.54 1.64 -13.70
C HIS A 319 -22.61 2.31 -14.71
N TYR A 320 -21.30 2.09 -14.60
CA TYR A 320 -20.30 2.76 -15.41
C TYR A 320 -19.74 1.82 -16.47
N GLU A 321 -19.50 2.33 -17.66
CA GLU A 321 -18.87 1.56 -18.73
C GLU A 321 -17.43 1.20 -18.34
N VAL A 322 -17.06 -0.07 -18.47
CA VAL A 322 -15.68 -0.52 -18.25
C VAL A 322 -14.87 -0.31 -19.51
N LYS A 323 -13.91 0.60 -19.46
CA LYS A 323 -13.04 0.96 -20.60
C LYS A 323 -11.83 0.04 -20.73
N LYS A 324 -11.34 -0.51 -19.60
CA LYS A 324 -10.16 -1.35 -19.59
C LYS A 324 -10.29 -2.43 -18.52
N ALA A 325 -9.87 -3.63 -18.87
CA ALA A 325 -9.68 -4.71 -17.92
C ALA A 325 -8.26 -5.27 -18.06
N GLN A 326 -7.64 -5.59 -16.93
CA GLN A 326 -6.27 -6.10 -16.89
C GLN A 326 -6.15 -7.18 -15.83
N LEU A 327 -5.38 -8.23 -16.14
CA LEU A 327 -4.85 -9.14 -15.14
C LEU A 327 -3.45 -8.67 -14.76
N ILE A 328 -3.20 -8.57 -13.48
CA ILE A 328 -1.89 -8.21 -12.94
C ILE A 328 -1.29 -9.45 -12.29
N VAL A 329 -0.07 -9.79 -12.69
CA VAL A 329 0.63 -10.99 -12.23
C VAL A 329 2.00 -10.59 -11.71
N SER A 330 2.35 -11.06 -10.52
CA SER A 330 3.71 -11.01 -10.00
C SER A 330 4.24 -12.43 -9.88
N TYR A 331 5.37 -12.68 -10.51
CA TYR A 331 6.02 -13.99 -10.52
C TYR A 331 7.09 -14.07 -9.43
N GLY A 332 7.30 -15.25 -8.90
CA GLY A 332 8.29 -15.53 -7.87
C GLY A 332 7.69 -15.71 -6.48
N LYS A 333 8.53 -16.16 -5.57
CA LYS A 333 8.15 -16.52 -4.20
C LYS A 333 7.40 -15.40 -3.49
N ILE A 334 6.31 -15.75 -2.83
CA ILE A 334 5.45 -14.79 -2.15
C ILE A 334 5.76 -14.83 -0.67
N GLU A 335 6.58 -13.88 -0.24
CA GLU A 335 6.94 -13.67 1.16
C GLU A 335 6.66 -12.23 1.58
N LEU A 336 6.41 -12.01 2.85
CA LEU A 336 6.05 -10.70 3.41
C LEU A 336 7.30 -10.01 3.96
N TRP A 337 8.03 -9.29 3.09
CA TRP A 337 9.34 -8.74 3.41
C TRP A 337 9.46 -7.23 3.25
N LYS A 338 10.49 -6.69 3.89
CA LYS A 338 10.96 -5.31 3.70
C LYS A 338 11.13 -4.90 2.23
N TRP A 339 11.51 -5.83 1.36
CA TRP A 339 11.75 -5.62 -0.06
C TRP A 339 10.52 -5.87 -0.95
N TRP A 340 9.33 -6.01 -0.36
CA TRP A 340 8.07 -6.05 -1.10
C TRP A 340 7.94 -4.90 -2.10
N VAL A 341 8.50 -3.73 -1.77
CA VAL A 341 8.59 -2.54 -2.62
C VAL A 341 9.24 -2.82 -3.99
N HIS A 342 10.14 -3.77 -4.07
CA HIS A 342 10.85 -4.12 -5.32
C HIS A 342 10.16 -5.24 -6.11
N ARG A 343 9.00 -5.71 -5.66
CA ARG A 343 8.25 -6.75 -6.35
C ARG A 343 7.76 -6.24 -7.71
N ASN A 344 7.96 -7.03 -8.75
CA ASN A 344 7.53 -6.67 -10.08
C ASN A 344 6.12 -7.19 -10.37
N TYR A 345 5.33 -6.39 -11.07
CA TYR A 345 3.98 -6.73 -11.49
C TYR A 345 3.84 -6.49 -13.00
N VAL A 346 3.40 -7.51 -13.71
CA VAL A 346 3.16 -7.45 -15.15
C VAL A 346 1.67 -7.39 -15.40
N SER A 347 1.24 -6.41 -16.21
CA SER A 347 -0.16 -6.23 -16.58
C SER A 347 -0.45 -6.87 -17.93
N PHE A 348 -1.45 -7.73 -18.00
CA PHE A 348 -1.93 -8.37 -19.21
C PHE A 348 -3.32 -7.84 -19.57
N PRO A 349 -3.52 -7.28 -20.77
CA PRO A 349 -4.85 -6.87 -21.23
C PRO A 349 -5.82 -8.05 -21.23
N ALA A 350 -7.01 -7.85 -20.72
CA ALA A 350 -8.04 -8.87 -20.63
C ALA A 350 -9.19 -8.58 -21.61
N LYS A 351 -9.82 -9.63 -22.13
CA LYS A 351 -11.00 -9.51 -23.00
C LYS A 351 -12.26 -9.35 -22.17
N ILE A 352 -13.10 -8.42 -22.56
CA ILE A 352 -14.43 -8.16 -21.97
C ILE A 352 -15.48 -8.69 -22.94
N GLN A 353 -16.34 -9.56 -22.47
CA GLN A 353 -17.50 -10.03 -23.22
C GLN A 353 -18.66 -10.26 -22.25
N ASP A 354 -19.80 -9.62 -22.50
CA ASP A 354 -21.02 -9.76 -21.70
C ASP A 354 -20.77 -9.59 -20.18
N ASN A 355 -20.00 -8.56 -19.79
CA ASN A 355 -19.58 -8.29 -18.42
C ASN A 355 -18.70 -9.39 -17.77
N VAL A 356 -18.26 -10.36 -18.54
CA VAL A 356 -17.28 -11.37 -18.13
C VAL A 356 -15.92 -11.01 -18.72
N ILE A 357 -14.92 -11.07 -17.89
CA ILE A 357 -13.54 -10.79 -18.26
C ILE A 357 -12.77 -12.09 -18.26
N THR A 358 -12.01 -12.33 -19.30
CA THR A 358 -11.17 -13.53 -19.43
C THR A 358 -9.79 -13.17 -19.94
N VAL A 359 -8.79 -13.88 -19.43
CA VAL A 359 -7.40 -13.71 -19.84
C VAL A 359 -6.60 -14.98 -19.60
N GLU A 360 -5.68 -15.29 -20.49
CA GLU A 360 -4.71 -16.36 -20.30
C GLU A 360 -3.58 -15.87 -19.39
N ILE A 361 -3.21 -16.70 -18.41
CA ILE A 361 -2.06 -16.43 -17.53
C ILE A 361 -0.83 -17.04 -18.19
N PRO A 362 0.17 -16.26 -18.59
CA PRO A 362 1.43 -16.81 -19.06
C PRO A 362 2.13 -17.60 -17.96
N VAL A 363 2.43 -18.86 -18.24
CA VAL A 363 3.17 -19.74 -17.31
C VAL A 363 4.62 -19.76 -17.72
N VAL A 364 5.45 -19.06 -16.96
CA VAL A 364 6.92 -19.04 -17.15
C VAL A 364 7.49 -20.38 -16.73
N GLU A 365 7.02 -20.87 -15.58
CA GLU A 365 7.38 -22.13 -14.99
C GLU A 365 6.24 -22.67 -14.13
N PRO A 366 5.90 -23.98 -14.24
CA PRO A 366 4.76 -24.54 -13.51
C PRO A 366 4.87 -24.49 -11.99
N ASP A 367 6.07 -24.58 -11.44
CA ASP A 367 6.36 -24.56 -10.00
C ASP A 367 6.51 -23.16 -9.41
N LEU A 368 6.65 -22.15 -10.26
CA LEU A 368 6.83 -20.78 -9.83
C LEU A 368 5.56 -20.24 -9.18
N GLU A 369 5.70 -19.64 -8.01
CA GLU A 369 4.60 -18.96 -7.35
C GLU A 369 4.20 -17.71 -8.12
N MET A 370 2.90 -17.44 -8.15
CA MET A 370 2.34 -16.24 -8.77
C MET A 370 1.32 -15.60 -7.83
N LEU A 371 1.39 -14.27 -7.69
CA LEU A 371 0.35 -13.45 -7.08
C LEU A 371 -0.44 -12.79 -8.21
N VAL A 372 -1.74 -13.01 -8.24
CA VAL A 372 -2.59 -12.64 -9.37
C VAL A 372 -3.80 -11.86 -8.88
N PHE A 373 -4.17 -10.78 -9.57
CA PHE A 373 -5.43 -10.08 -9.36
C PHE A 373 -5.91 -9.39 -10.65
N GLY A 374 -7.22 -9.14 -10.73
CA GLY A 374 -7.84 -8.44 -11.84
C GLY A 374 -8.18 -6.99 -11.49
N ASN A 375 -7.97 -6.07 -12.42
CA ASN A 375 -8.46 -4.69 -12.35
C ASN A 375 -9.43 -4.42 -13.49
N ILE A 376 -10.49 -3.69 -13.17
CA ILE A 376 -11.28 -2.95 -14.16
C ILE A 376 -11.07 -1.45 -13.94
N ILE A 377 -11.09 -0.70 -15.04
CA ILE A 377 -11.02 0.76 -15.05
C ILE A 377 -12.24 1.25 -15.82
N ASP A 378 -13.09 2.02 -15.16
CA ASP A 378 -14.31 2.55 -15.77
C ASP A 378 -14.08 3.83 -16.58
N GLU A 379 -15.13 4.34 -17.18
CA GLU A 379 -15.11 5.57 -18.00
C GLU A 379 -14.66 6.83 -17.25
N ASN A 380 -14.75 6.83 -15.92
CA ASN A 380 -14.23 7.89 -15.07
C ASN A 380 -12.78 7.65 -14.64
N GLY A 381 -12.16 6.55 -15.09
CA GLY A 381 -10.82 6.13 -14.68
C GLY A 381 -10.76 5.44 -13.31
N ALA A 382 -11.90 5.18 -12.66
CA ALA A 382 -11.92 4.56 -11.35
C ALA A 382 -11.53 3.08 -11.40
N ILE A 383 -10.58 2.71 -10.55
CA ILE A 383 -10.08 1.34 -10.44
C ILE A 383 -10.93 0.53 -9.47
N THR A 384 -11.40 -0.65 -9.87
CA THR A 384 -11.95 -1.65 -8.98
C THR A 384 -11.22 -2.97 -9.18
N SER A 385 -10.74 -3.57 -8.10
CA SER A 385 -9.89 -4.74 -8.11
C SER A 385 -10.58 -5.97 -7.53
N THR A 386 -10.26 -7.15 -8.07
CA THR A 386 -10.51 -8.41 -7.38
C THR A 386 -9.58 -8.54 -6.18
N GLU A 387 -9.87 -9.49 -5.32
CA GLU A 387 -8.89 -9.96 -4.33
C GLU A 387 -7.67 -10.58 -5.02
N THR A 388 -6.55 -10.61 -4.31
CA THR A 388 -5.36 -11.30 -4.80
C THR A 388 -5.46 -12.81 -4.57
N VAL A 389 -4.96 -13.60 -5.51
CA VAL A 389 -4.88 -15.07 -5.42
C VAL A 389 -3.43 -15.51 -5.59
N GLN A 390 -2.96 -16.37 -4.69
CA GLN A 390 -1.64 -17.01 -4.79
C GLN A 390 -1.80 -18.37 -5.44
N ILE A 391 -1.03 -18.66 -6.47
CA ILE A 391 -1.13 -19.90 -7.24
C ILE A 391 0.24 -20.42 -7.67
N LYS A 392 0.28 -21.74 -7.96
CA LYS A 392 1.30 -22.39 -8.80
C LYS A 392 0.59 -23.08 -9.95
N ALA A 393 1.08 -22.91 -11.17
CA ALA A 393 0.42 -23.48 -12.34
C ALA A 393 0.33 -25.01 -12.29
N LYS A 394 1.31 -25.67 -11.66
CA LYS A 394 1.30 -27.13 -11.45
C LYS A 394 0.10 -27.63 -10.66
N ASP A 395 -0.40 -26.84 -9.71
CA ASP A 395 -1.55 -27.22 -8.87
C ASP A 395 -2.85 -27.32 -9.70
N TYR A 396 -2.87 -26.69 -10.86
CA TYR A 396 -3.91 -26.77 -11.88
C TYR A 396 -3.61 -27.81 -12.97
N GLY A 397 -2.56 -28.62 -12.82
CA GLY A 397 -2.16 -29.64 -13.78
C GLY A 397 -1.47 -29.11 -15.03
N ILE A 398 -0.89 -27.91 -14.99
CA ILE A 398 0.00 -27.40 -16.03
C ILE A 398 1.40 -27.97 -15.78
N LYS A 399 1.94 -28.68 -16.78
CA LYS A 399 3.21 -29.42 -16.64
C LYS A 399 4.39 -28.74 -17.35
N LYS A 400 4.11 -27.74 -18.19
CA LYS A 400 5.15 -27.07 -18.99
C LYS A 400 4.88 -25.57 -19.04
N ALA A 401 5.94 -24.80 -19.18
CA ALA A 401 5.86 -23.40 -19.55
C ALA A 401 5.11 -23.25 -20.88
N ASN A 402 4.27 -22.23 -20.98
CA ASN A 402 3.54 -21.91 -22.22
C ASN A 402 3.86 -20.49 -22.72
N CYS A 403 4.85 -19.86 -22.14
CA CYS A 403 5.36 -18.57 -22.57
C CYS A 403 6.32 -18.77 -23.74
N THR A 404 5.88 -18.43 -24.95
CA THR A 404 6.73 -18.45 -26.15
C THR A 404 7.47 -17.15 -26.37
N THR A 405 7.07 -16.08 -25.68
CA THR A 405 7.68 -14.77 -25.77
C THR A 405 8.40 -14.42 -24.48
N THR A 406 9.63 -13.94 -24.62
CA THR A 406 10.33 -13.28 -23.51
C THR A 406 9.52 -12.08 -23.08
N PHE A 407 8.78 -12.18 -21.99
CA PHE A 407 8.20 -10.99 -21.39
C PHE A 407 9.07 -10.53 -20.23
N ASN A 408 9.02 -9.28 -19.99
CA ASN A 408 9.87 -8.64 -19.04
C ASN A 408 9.33 -8.88 -17.62
N LEU A 409 10.02 -9.65 -16.83
CA LEU A 409 9.72 -9.77 -15.41
C LEU A 409 10.05 -8.48 -14.65
N PHE A 410 10.80 -7.59 -15.27
CA PHE A 410 11.19 -6.29 -14.75
C PHE A 410 10.73 -5.22 -15.72
N GLN A 411 9.93 -4.30 -15.29
CA GLN A 411 9.40 -3.20 -16.13
C GLN A 411 10.45 -2.16 -16.56
N TRP A 412 11.71 -2.51 -16.50
CA TRP A 412 12.85 -1.66 -16.84
C TRP A 412 13.29 -1.82 -18.31
N LYS A 413 12.48 -2.48 -19.11
CA LYS A 413 12.84 -2.87 -20.47
C LYS A 413 12.92 -1.70 -21.43
N VAL A 414 12.03 -0.76 -21.26
CA VAL A 414 11.89 0.43 -22.09
C VAL A 414 11.72 1.63 -21.20
N PHE A 415 12.61 2.60 -21.29
CA PHE A 415 12.51 3.85 -20.54
C PHE A 415 11.53 4.77 -21.26
N ASP A 416 10.26 4.50 -21.09
CA ASP A 416 9.13 5.30 -21.54
C ASP A 416 8.54 6.13 -20.38
N ASP A 417 7.44 6.84 -20.65
CA ASP A 417 6.78 7.68 -19.65
C ASP A 417 6.23 6.86 -18.47
N GLU A 418 5.81 5.63 -18.71
CA GLU A 418 5.32 4.75 -17.65
C GLU A 418 6.48 4.29 -16.75
N THR A 419 7.60 3.90 -17.34
CA THR A 419 8.82 3.56 -16.61
C THR A 419 9.31 4.75 -15.79
N LYS A 420 9.33 5.96 -16.36
CA LYS A 420 9.70 7.19 -15.66
C LYS A 420 8.81 7.44 -14.44
N LYS A 421 7.50 7.26 -14.58
CA LYS A 421 6.55 7.34 -13.46
C LYS A 421 6.86 6.29 -12.40
N ASN A 422 7.17 5.07 -12.79
CA ASN A 422 7.49 3.98 -11.87
C ASN A 422 8.77 4.26 -11.07
N PHE A 423 9.82 4.78 -11.70
CA PHE A 423 11.02 5.20 -10.99
C PHE A 423 10.73 6.31 -9.97
N ALA A 424 9.91 7.29 -10.33
CA ALA A 424 9.48 8.34 -9.41
C ALA A 424 8.67 7.76 -8.24
N ARG A 425 7.76 6.83 -8.52
CA ARG A 425 6.95 6.12 -7.51
C ARG A 425 7.79 5.33 -6.51
N MET A 426 8.85 4.70 -6.99
CA MET A 426 9.77 3.92 -6.17
C MET A 426 10.78 4.79 -5.40
N GLY A 427 10.61 6.10 -5.34
CA GLY A 427 11.53 7.01 -4.67
C GLY A 427 12.89 7.14 -5.35
N LEU A 428 13.00 6.70 -6.61
CA LEU A 428 14.24 6.74 -7.38
C LEU A 428 14.41 8.05 -8.16
N ASN A 429 13.97 9.16 -7.60
CA ASN A 429 14.01 10.51 -8.21
C ASN A 429 15.43 11.04 -8.53
N ARG A 430 16.45 10.37 -8.01
CA ARG A 430 17.86 10.70 -8.28
C ARG A 430 18.32 10.34 -9.70
N PHE A 431 17.53 9.61 -10.46
CA PHE A 431 17.84 9.25 -11.83
C PHE A 431 17.26 10.28 -12.80
N ILE A 432 18.05 10.64 -13.80
CA ILE A 432 17.67 11.59 -14.83
C ILE A 432 17.22 10.80 -16.07
N PHE A 433 16.00 11.01 -16.51
CA PHE A 433 15.52 10.47 -17.77
C PHE A 433 15.91 11.41 -18.90
N ASP A 434 16.84 10.97 -19.72
CA ASP A 434 17.41 11.76 -20.81
C ASP A 434 16.69 11.46 -22.14
N PRO A 435 15.95 12.43 -22.71
CA PRO A 435 15.26 12.25 -23.97
C PRO A 435 16.17 12.39 -25.21
N GLU A 436 17.36 12.97 -25.03
CA GLU A 436 18.29 13.26 -26.13
C GLU A 436 19.22 12.08 -26.41
N VAL A 437 19.71 11.44 -25.36
CA VAL A 437 20.60 10.29 -25.45
C VAL A 437 19.80 9.03 -25.20
N LYS A 438 19.45 8.26 -26.24
CA LYS A 438 18.56 7.10 -26.13
C LYS A 438 18.90 5.97 -27.08
N LYS A 439 18.45 4.75 -26.76
CA LYS A 439 18.62 3.56 -27.59
C LYS A 439 17.31 2.77 -27.70
N GLY A 440 16.52 3.03 -28.73
CA GLY A 440 15.29 2.29 -29.00
C GLY A 440 14.13 2.51 -28.02
N SER A 441 14.24 3.47 -27.14
CA SER A 441 13.21 3.92 -26.19
C SER A 441 13.12 5.44 -26.16
N PRO A 442 12.01 6.04 -25.65
CA PRO A 442 11.86 7.49 -25.55
C PRO A 442 12.93 8.16 -24.70
N TYR A 443 13.47 7.46 -23.71
CA TYR A 443 14.47 7.96 -22.78
C TYR A 443 15.59 6.93 -22.58
N SER A 444 16.75 7.41 -22.11
CA SER A 444 17.72 6.60 -21.37
C SER A 444 17.74 6.98 -19.91
N LEU A 445 18.31 6.13 -19.06
CA LEU A 445 18.57 6.45 -17.67
C LEU A 445 19.97 7.03 -17.55
N ARG A 446 20.08 8.36 -17.34
CA ARG A 446 21.34 9.05 -17.15
C ARG A 446 21.73 9.04 -15.68
N ILE A 447 22.95 8.60 -15.39
CA ILE A 447 23.50 8.48 -14.05
C ILE A 447 24.76 9.31 -13.96
N GLU A 448 24.78 10.28 -13.06
CA GLU A 448 25.91 11.18 -12.85
C GLU A 448 26.66 10.81 -11.57
N PRO A 449 27.99 11.07 -11.50
CA PRO A 449 28.72 10.98 -10.25
C PRO A 449 28.11 11.89 -9.19
N TYR A 450 27.86 11.36 -7.98
CA TYR A 450 27.22 12.12 -6.92
C TYR A 450 28.23 12.93 -6.10
N GLY A 451 28.06 14.26 -6.05
CA GLY A 451 28.87 15.17 -5.25
C GLY A 451 30.35 15.15 -5.64
N ALA A 452 31.24 15.05 -4.65
CA ALA A 452 32.69 14.98 -4.85
C ALA A 452 33.21 13.60 -5.27
N ARG A 453 32.34 12.62 -5.49
CA ARG A 453 32.71 11.27 -5.92
C ARG A 453 33.22 11.30 -7.36
N LYS A 454 34.35 10.60 -7.60
CA LYS A 454 34.93 10.45 -8.92
C LYS A 454 34.49 9.19 -9.66
N SER A 455 33.42 8.54 -9.21
CA SER A 455 32.91 7.32 -9.80
C SER A 455 31.38 7.35 -9.81
N THR A 456 30.82 6.80 -10.86
CA THR A 456 29.39 6.51 -10.94
C THR A 456 29.18 5.08 -10.46
N GLU A 457 28.36 4.94 -9.44
CA GLU A 457 27.97 3.66 -8.88
C GLU A 457 26.46 3.58 -8.78
N ILE A 458 25.90 2.51 -9.26
CA ILE A 458 24.48 2.22 -9.18
C ILE A 458 24.26 0.78 -8.78
N SER A 459 23.26 0.56 -7.96
CA SER A 459 22.80 -0.76 -7.57
C SER A 459 21.30 -0.89 -7.80
N PHE A 460 20.90 -1.95 -8.48
CA PHE A 460 19.52 -2.32 -8.71
C PHE A 460 19.23 -3.66 -8.07
N LYS A 461 18.13 -3.76 -7.35
CA LYS A 461 17.64 -5.03 -6.83
C LYS A 461 16.76 -5.71 -7.88
N LEU A 462 17.07 -6.94 -8.21
CA LEU A 462 16.34 -7.81 -9.12
C LEU A 462 15.72 -8.95 -8.31
N HIS A 463 14.63 -8.65 -7.60
CA HIS A 463 13.93 -9.63 -6.78
C HIS A 463 13.00 -10.51 -7.58
N HIS A 464 12.62 -11.63 -6.99
CA HIS A 464 11.65 -12.57 -7.55
C HIS A 464 12.04 -13.09 -8.92
N VAL A 465 13.34 -13.39 -9.09
CA VAL A 465 13.79 -14.09 -10.28
C VAL A 465 13.26 -15.53 -10.30
N PRO A 466 12.95 -16.08 -11.48
CA PRO A 466 12.58 -17.47 -11.62
C PRO A 466 13.64 -18.41 -11.05
N LEU A 467 13.22 -19.60 -10.61
CA LEU A 467 14.10 -20.63 -10.04
C LEU A 467 15.20 -21.15 -11.00
N HIS A 468 15.11 -20.80 -12.28
CA HIS A 468 16.06 -21.23 -13.30
C HIS A 468 17.00 -20.12 -13.78
N SER A 469 18.04 -20.52 -14.50
CA SER A 469 19.00 -19.60 -15.11
C SER A 469 18.33 -18.59 -16.03
N HIS A 470 18.78 -17.37 -16.00
CA HIS A 470 18.31 -16.30 -16.87
C HIS A 470 19.49 -15.49 -17.39
N ARG A 471 19.24 -14.76 -18.45
CA ARG A 471 20.22 -13.85 -19.05
C ARG A 471 19.77 -12.42 -18.92
N LEU A 472 20.60 -11.59 -18.31
CA LEU A 472 20.42 -10.16 -18.22
C LEU A 472 21.11 -9.50 -19.42
N LYS A 473 20.39 -8.59 -20.09
CA LYS A 473 20.92 -7.80 -21.22
C LYS A 473 20.77 -6.33 -20.90
N ILE A 474 21.87 -5.59 -20.99
CA ILE A 474 21.91 -4.16 -20.67
C ILE A 474 22.62 -3.42 -21.79
N TRP A 475 22.00 -2.37 -22.33
CA TRP A 475 22.67 -1.43 -23.20
C TRP A 475 23.30 -0.32 -22.36
N LEU A 476 24.60 -0.11 -22.53
CA LEU A 476 25.40 0.86 -21.79
C LEU A 476 26.14 1.79 -22.73
N LYS A 477 26.32 3.04 -22.30
CA LYS A 477 27.08 4.08 -22.99
C LYS A 477 27.67 5.03 -21.97
N THR A 478 28.82 5.65 -22.28
CA THR A 478 29.45 6.67 -21.44
C THR A 478 29.87 7.86 -22.27
N GLU A 479 30.05 9.02 -21.65
CA GLU A 479 30.52 10.24 -22.34
C GLU A 479 31.99 10.16 -22.71
N LYS A 480 32.77 9.38 -21.98
CA LYS A 480 34.21 9.17 -22.20
C LYS A 480 34.53 7.68 -22.07
N PRO A 481 35.45 7.15 -22.85
CA PRO A 481 35.87 5.76 -22.72
C PRO A 481 36.31 5.44 -21.28
N VAL A 482 35.79 4.34 -20.74
CA VAL A 482 36.09 3.88 -19.40
C VAL A 482 35.91 2.37 -19.30
N GLU A 483 36.75 1.73 -18.50
CA GLU A 483 36.47 0.39 -18.03
C GLU A 483 35.32 0.43 -17.03
N MET A 484 34.25 -0.31 -17.36
CA MET A 484 33.07 -0.44 -16.52
C MET A 484 32.98 -1.85 -15.98
N VAL A 485 32.74 -1.97 -14.68
CA VAL A 485 32.52 -3.26 -14.03
C VAL A 485 31.02 -3.41 -13.76
N VAL A 486 30.44 -4.45 -14.32
CA VAL A 486 29.05 -4.85 -14.06
C VAL A 486 29.08 -6.14 -13.25
N THR A 487 28.50 -6.11 -12.06
CA THR A 487 28.53 -7.22 -11.10
C THR A 487 27.13 -7.59 -10.70
N VAL A 488 26.85 -8.89 -10.64
CA VAL A 488 25.60 -9.44 -10.10
C VAL A 488 25.95 -10.21 -8.84
N LYS A 489 25.28 -9.89 -7.73
CA LYS A 489 25.42 -10.57 -6.45
C LYS A 489 24.10 -11.17 -6.03
N GLY A 490 24.13 -12.37 -5.46
CA GLY A 490 22.95 -13.04 -4.90
C GLY A 490 22.44 -12.32 -3.65
N ILE A 491 21.14 -12.35 -3.45
CA ILE A 491 20.48 -11.93 -2.23
C ILE A 491 20.00 -13.16 -1.50
N GLU A 492 20.54 -13.40 -0.33
CA GLU A 492 20.20 -14.51 0.55
C GLU A 492 19.28 -14.03 1.66
N LEU A 493 18.33 -14.88 2.05
CA LEU A 493 17.45 -14.64 3.19
C LEU A 493 17.94 -15.40 4.40
N VAL A 494 18.28 -14.69 5.45
CA VAL A 494 18.78 -15.26 6.70
C VAL A 494 17.80 -15.02 7.84
N ASP A 495 17.65 -16.00 8.71
CA ASP A 495 16.79 -15.88 9.89
C ASP A 495 17.23 -14.70 10.78
N SER A 496 16.27 -13.85 11.12
CA SER A 496 16.52 -12.74 12.04
C SER A 496 16.84 -13.22 13.46
N LYS A 497 17.57 -12.39 14.21
CA LYS A 497 17.83 -12.64 15.64
C LYS A 497 16.58 -12.47 16.50
N SER A 498 15.60 -11.67 16.07
CA SER A 498 14.33 -11.49 16.77
C SER A 498 13.40 -12.69 16.56
N GLN A 499 12.78 -13.22 17.60
CA GLN A 499 11.89 -14.39 17.52
C GLN A 499 10.68 -14.14 16.61
N ILE A 500 10.12 -12.94 16.63
CA ILE A 500 8.98 -12.57 15.77
C ILE A 500 9.42 -12.31 14.36
N VAL A 501 10.55 -11.62 14.20
CA VAL A 501 11.13 -11.42 12.87
C VAL A 501 11.55 -12.77 12.28
N LYS A 502 11.96 -13.76 13.08
CA LYS A 502 12.17 -15.15 12.62
C LYS A 502 10.90 -15.82 12.12
N LEU A 503 9.75 -15.55 12.72
CA LEU A 503 8.47 -16.14 12.35
C LEU A 503 7.84 -15.44 11.13
N LEU A 504 8.06 -14.14 11.00
CA LEU A 504 7.38 -13.27 10.02
C LEU A 504 8.33 -12.71 8.95
N ARG A 505 9.65 -12.71 9.18
CA ARG A 505 10.63 -12.06 8.30
C ARG A 505 12.02 -12.66 8.42
N LYS A 506 12.70 -12.80 7.28
CA LYS A 506 14.14 -13.07 7.20
C LYS A 506 14.87 -11.76 6.88
N GLN A 507 16.12 -11.62 7.19
CA GLN A 507 16.94 -10.48 6.80
C GLN A 507 17.61 -10.78 5.46
N GLU A 508 17.64 -9.78 4.58
CA GLU A 508 18.39 -9.86 3.34
C GLU A 508 19.87 -9.66 3.61
N TYR A 509 20.67 -10.52 3.05
CA TYR A 509 22.11 -10.34 2.97
C TYR A 509 22.54 -10.44 1.53
N GLU A 510 23.32 -9.46 1.10
CA GLU A 510 23.99 -9.54 -0.18
C GLU A 510 25.20 -10.45 -0.06
N SER A 511 25.32 -11.44 -0.97
CA SER A 511 26.47 -12.33 -1.02
C SER A 511 27.76 -11.52 -1.21
N LYS A 512 28.78 -11.84 -0.45
CA LYS A 512 30.12 -11.24 -0.61
C LYS A 512 30.77 -11.66 -1.91
N ILE A 513 30.41 -12.83 -2.42
CA ILE A 513 30.96 -13.39 -3.66
C ILE A 513 30.01 -13.00 -4.79
N PRO A 514 30.49 -12.33 -5.86
CA PRO A 514 29.65 -12.06 -7.02
C PRO A 514 29.27 -13.37 -7.72
N VAL A 515 28.01 -13.52 -8.07
CA VAL A 515 27.54 -14.61 -8.93
C VAL A 515 28.15 -14.47 -10.32
N PHE A 516 28.26 -13.22 -10.78
CA PHE A 516 28.85 -12.89 -12.06
C PHE A 516 29.45 -11.47 -12.00
N SER A 517 30.59 -11.29 -12.65
CA SER A 517 31.20 -9.98 -12.84
C SER A 517 31.87 -9.91 -14.20
N ILE A 518 31.63 -8.84 -14.93
CA ILE A 518 32.26 -8.57 -16.22
C ILE A 518 32.85 -7.17 -16.20
N SER A 519 34.09 -7.06 -16.67
CA SER A 519 34.70 -5.77 -17.00
C SER A 519 34.60 -5.56 -18.50
N SER A 520 34.16 -4.40 -18.93
CA SER A 520 34.01 -4.06 -20.34
C SER A 520 34.36 -2.61 -20.59
N ASP A 521 35.14 -2.39 -21.65
CA ASP A 521 35.39 -1.03 -22.13
C ASP A 521 34.11 -0.49 -22.76
N ILE A 522 33.56 0.55 -22.18
CA ILE A 522 32.37 1.27 -22.64
C ILE A 522 32.82 2.66 -23.09
N ASP A 523 32.32 3.09 -24.22
CA ASP A 523 32.65 4.37 -24.81
C ASP A 523 31.38 5.16 -25.19
N GLN A 524 31.52 6.13 -26.08
CA GLN A 524 30.45 6.98 -26.58
C GLN A 524 29.45 6.22 -27.47
N ASN A 525 29.70 4.97 -27.82
CA ASN A 525 28.80 4.12 -28.58
C ASN A 525 28.01 3.20 -27.64
N TRP A 526 26.77 2.91 -28.02
CA TRP A 526 25.97 1.92 -27.28
C TRP A 526 26.56 0.51 -27.40
N LYS A 527 26.88 -0.08 -26.28
CA LYS A 527 27.38 -1.46 -26.18
C LYS A 527 26.39 -2.33 -25.42
N LEU A 528 26.09 -3.51 -25.96
CA LEU A 528 25.30 -4.52 -25.26
C LEU A 528 26.22 -5.32 -24.35
N VAL A 529 25.90 -5.32 -23.06
CA VAL A 529 26.51 -6.18 -22.04
C VAL A 529 25.51 -7.30 -21.72
N GLU A 530 25.92 -8.53 -21.87
CA GLU A 530 25.13 -9.72 -21.56
C GLU A 530 25.75 -10.45 -20.38
N LEU A 531 24.93 -10.78 -19.38
CA LEU A 531 25.33 -11.51 -18.20
C LEU A 531 24.44 -12.74 -18.05
N ASP A 532 25.07 -13.91 -18.00
CA ASP A 532 24.38 -15.14 -17.65
C ASP A 532 24.34 -15.27 -16.14
N CYS A 533 23.13 -15.32 -15.58
CA CYS A 533 22.88 -15.52 -14.16
C CYS A 533 22.42 -16.97 -13.96
N PRO A 534 23.34 -17.92 -13.76
CA PRO A 534 22.98 -19.31 -13.56
C PRO A 534 22.24 -19.48 -12.24
N TYR A 535 21.35 -20.46 -12.19
CA TYR A 535 20.75 -20.88 -10.93
C TYR A 535 21.85 -21.25 -9.93
N GLN A 536 21.77 -20.70 -8.72
CA GLN A 536 22.78 -20.91 -7.70
C GLN A 536 22.34 -21.96 -6.67
N ASN A 537 21.27 -21.68 -5.96
CA ASN A 537 20.63 -22.56 -4.99
C ASN A 537 19.26 -22.00 -4.56
N GLU A 538 18.50 -22.75 -3.77
CA GLU A 538 17.18 -22.35 -3.28
C GLU A 538 17.20 -21.23 -2.26
N ASP A 539 18.38 -20.89 -1.70
CA ASP A 539 18.53 -19.81 -0.70
C ASP A 539 18.67 -18.44 -1.35
N ILE A 540 18.91 -18.36 -2.66
CA ILE A 540 19.00 -17.10 -3.39
C ILE A 540 17.61 -16.70 -3.88
N GLU A 541 17.09 -15.63 -3.31
CA GLU A 541 15.76 -15.08 -3.57
C GLU A 541 15.75 -13.97 -4.61
N GLY A 542 16.92 -13.50 -5.01
CA GLY A 542 17.07 -12.45 -5.99
C GLY A 542 18.52 -12.07 -6.23
N TYR A 543 18.73 -11.02 -6.98
CA TYR A 543 20.07 -10.52 -7.29
C TYR A 543 20.14 -9.01 -7.14
N ASN A 544 21.32 -8.51 -6.74
CA ASN A 544 21.68 -7.12 -6.89
C ASN A 544 22.59 -6.97 -8.12
N LEU A 545 22.21 -6.06 -9.00
CA LEU A 545 23.03 -5.62 -10.14
C LEU A 545 23.76 -4.35 -9.75
N HIS A 546 25.07 -4.38 -9.79
CA HIS A 546 25.94 -3.23 -9.56
C HIS A 546 26.62 -2.83 -10.86
N ILE A 547 26.61 -1.54 -11.17
CA ILE A 547 27.34 -0.94 -12.28
C ILE A 547 28.28 0.10 -11.71
N ASN A 548 29.58 -0.07 -11.98
CA ASN A 548 30.64 0.82 -11.49
C ASN A 548 31.45 1.37 -12.66
N ALA A 549 31.53 2.69 -12.76
CA ALA A 549 32.36 3.40 -13.75
C ALA A 549 33.11 4.54 -13.09
N LYS A 550 34.40 4.65 -13.35
CA LYS A 550 35.25 5.72 -12.79
C LYS A 550 35.08 7.01 -13.59
N GLY A 551 34.43 7.99 -13.01
CA GLY A 551 34.41 9.38 -13.45
C GLY A 551 33.39 9.82 -14.50
N PRO A 552 32.91 8.99 -15.45
CA PRO A 552 31.99 9.46 -16.48
C PRO A 552 30.51 9.35 -16.09
N VAL A 553 29.71 10.12 -16.82
CA VAL A 553 28.26 9.93 -16.86
C VAL A 553 27.96 8.64 -17.62
N VAL A 554 27.10 7.80 -17.06
CA VAL A 554 26.64 6.52 -17.65
C VAL A 554 25.20 6.67 -18.13
N TYR A 555 24.93 6.11 -19.30
CA TYR A 555 23.59 6.02 -19.87
C TYR A 555 23.16 4.57 -20.05
#